data_ae665cf518e7f6e669a230bd8d09ac16
#
_entry.id   ae665cf518e7f6e669a230bd8d09ac16
#
_cell.length_a   1.000
_cell.length_b   1.000
_cell.length_c   1.000
_cell.angle_alpha   90.00
_cell.angle_beta   90.00
_cell.angle_gamma   90.00
#
_symmetry.space_group_name_H-M   'P 1'
#
loop_
_entity.id
_entity.type
_entity.pdbx_description
1 polymer ?
#
loop_
_entity_poly.entity_id
_entity_poly.type
_entity_poly.pdbx_seq_one_letter_code
_entity_poly.pdbx_strand_id
1 'polypeptide(L)'
;LALLKELKFVTEKRFEDLAQAMRQEMGAPISMARSAQADAAIGHLDSFIDALNELEERTKLINGDILLKEPIGVCGLITPWNWPINQIALKVIPALATGCTCILKPSEHTPVSAMIYAEVIEEAGYPAGVFNLVNGVGDVVGTAMSKHKDIDMMSFTGSTRAGILVTKDSAETIKRVTLELGGKSPNIVFSDANLERDIEYSVKECMLNTGQSCDAPTRLLVESSCYEEVLKIAKKVAEEITIDDPEKEGDHIGPLFDKIQFDRVQNMIDVGIKEGASVLTGGLGKP
;
A
#
# COMPACT_ATOMS: atom_id res chain seq x y z
N LEU A 1 8.99 20.39 10.32
CA LEU A 1 8.26 20.97 9.20
C LEU A 1 9.17 21.35 8.03
N ALA A 2 10.32 22.06 8.27
CA ALA A 2 11.24 22.43 7.20
C ALA A 2 11.78 21.21 6.43
N LEU A 3 12.22 20.18 7.16
CA LEU A 3 12.70 18.92 6.55
C LEU A 3 11.61 18.18 5.75
N LEU A 4 10.34 18.19 6.17
CA LEU A 4 9.27 17.59 5.38
C LEU A 4 9.02 18.33 4.06
N LYS A 5 9.12 19.68 4.07
CA LYS A 5 9.00 20.47 2.85
C LYS A 5 10.17 20.22 1.90
N GLU A 6 11.36 20.06 2.43
CA GLU A 6 12.53 19.70 1.63
C GLU A 6 12.42 18.27 1.09
N LEU A 7 11.94 17.33 1.93
CA LEU A 7 11.66 15.96 1.49
C LEU A 7 10.66 15.94 0.33
N LYS A 8 9.60 16.75 0.40
CA LYS A 8 8.66 16.90 -0.71
C LYS A 8 9.35 17.39 -1.97
N PHE A 9 10.11 18.48 -1.88
CA PHE A 9 10.82 19.06 -3.02
C PHE A 9 11.77 18.06 -3.68
N VAL A 10 12.53 17.30 -2.89
CA VAL A 10 13.44 16.27 -3.43
C VAL A 10 12.65 15.09 -4.00
N THR A 11 11.54 14.69 -3.38
CA THR A 11 10.66 13.64 -3.91
C THR A 11 10.11 14.03 -5.29
N GLU A 12 9.64 15.27 -5.46
CA GLU A 12 9.18 15.81 -6.75
C GLU A 12 10.31 15.79 -7.79
N LYS A 13 11.52 16.16 -7.43
CA LYS A 13 12.69 16.13 -8.31
C LYS A 13 13.06 14.70 -8.75
N ARG A 14 12.90 13.71 -7.88
CA ARG A 14 13.21 12.28 -8.13
C ARG A 14 11.98 11.46 -8.54
N PHE A 15 10.87 12.13 -8.87
CA PHE A 15 9.58 11.51 -9.19
C PHE A 15 9.67 10.46 -10.28
N GLU A 16 10.34 10.78 -11.39
CA GLU A 16 10.45 9.84 -12.53
C GLU A 16 11.32 8.62 -12.18
N ASP A 17 12.37 8.79 -11.38
CA ASP A 17 13.21 7.68 -10.91
C ASP A 17 12.37 6.68 -10.10
N LEU A 18 11.50 7.19 -9.23
CA LEU A 18 10.57 6.37 -8.44
C LEU A 18 9.55 5.66 -9.32
N ALA A 19 8.94 6.35 -10.29
CA ALA A 19 7.99 5.75 -11.22
C ALA A 19 8.62 4.63 -12.05
N GLN A 20 9.82 4.86 -12.59
CA GLN A 20 10.55 3.86 -13.37
C GLN A 20 10.97 2.65 -12.52
N ALA A 21 11.39 2.87 -11.27
CA ALA A 21 11.70 1.77 -10.36
C ALA A 21 10.47 0.88 -10.13
N MET A 22 9.31 1.44 -9.83
CA MET A 22 8.09 0.67 -9.58
C MET A 22 7.58 -0.04 -10.84
N ARG A 23 7.74 0.56 -12.04
CA ARG A 23 7.49 -0.13 -13.29
C ARG A 23 8.37 -1.37 -13.43
N GLN A 24 9.65 -1.26 -13.15
CA GLN A 24 10.62 -2.36 -13.29
C GLN A 24 10.46 -3.44 -12.23
N GLU A 25 10.22 -3.06 -10.99
CA GLU A 25 10.18 -3.98 -9.84
C GLU A 25 8.88 -4.77 -9.78
N MET A 26 7.74 -4.15 -10.06
CA MET A 26 6.44 -4.78 -9.87
C MET A 26 5.59 -4.92 -11.13
N GLY A 27 6.04 -4.36 -12.25
CA GLY A 27 5.29 -4.42 -13.52
C GLY A 27 4.11 -3.44 -13.57
N ALA A 28 4.10 -2.37 -12.77
CA ALA A 28 3.10 -1.33 -12.88
C ALA A 28 3.21 -0.63 -14.25
N PRO A 29 2.13 -0.49 -15.04
CA PRO A 29 2.17 0.32 -16.25
C PRO A 29 2.71 1.72 -15.95
N ILE A 30 3.56 2.25 -16.83
CA ILE A 30 4.26 3.52 -16.56
C ILE A 30 3.31 4.67 -16.29
N SER A 31 2.16 4.73 -16.97
CA SER A 31 1.12 5.73 -16.72
C SER A 31 0.59 5.62 -15.28
N MET A 32 0.28 4.41 -14.81
CA MET A 32 -0.14 4.15 -13.44
C MET A 32 1.00 4.38 -12.44
N ALA A 33 2.22 3.98 -12.77
CA ALA A 33 3.38 4.19 -11.90
C ALA A 33 3.60 5.68 -11.61
N ARG A 34 3.32 6.56 -12.58
CA ARG A 34 3.36 8.01 -12.38
C ARG A 34 2.12 8.52 -11.63
N SER A 35 0.91 8.24 -12.13
CA SER A 35 -0.32 8.89 -11.66
C SER A 35 -0.84 8.39 -10.31
N ALA A 36 -0.44 7.19 -9.88
CA ALA A 36 -0.94 6.58 -8.65
C ALA A 36 0.17 6.13 -7.71
N GLN A 37 1.22 5.48 -8.22
CA GLN A 37 2.26 4.92 -7.37
C GLN A 37 3.22 5.98 -6.83
N ALA A 38 3.89 6.77 -7.72
CA ALA A 38 4.85 7.79 -7.32
C ALA A 38 4.15 9.02 -6.74
N ASP A 39 3.02 9.43 -7.31
CA ASP A 39 2.24 10.59 -6.85
C ASP A 39 1.73 10.42 -5.41
N ALA A 40 1.46 9.19 -4.98
CA ALA A 40 1.04 8.90 -3.61
C ALA A 40 2.02 9.43 -2.55
N ALA A 41 3.33 9.38 -2.80
CA ALA A 41 4.33 9.91 -1.86
C ALA A 41 4.19 11.43 -1.67
N ILE A 42 3.93 12.16 -2.76
CA ILE A 42 3.75 13.62 -2.73
C ILE A 42 2.44 13.96 -2.00
N GLY A 43 1.34 13.26 -2.32
CA GLY A 43 0.05 13.45 -1.65
C GLY A 43 0.13 13.18 -0.14
N HIS A 44 0.87 12.15 0.27
CA HIS A 44 1.10 11.88 1.70
C HIS A 44 1.97 12.95 2.35
N LEU A 45 3.00 13.46 1.68
CA LEU A 45 3.81 14.57 2.22
C LEU A 45 2.95 15.81 2.46
N ASP A 46 2.07 16.18 1.52
CA ASP A 46 1.14 17.29 1.70
C ASP A 46 0.23 17.06 2.92
N SER A 47 -0.40 15.89 2.99
CA SER A 47 -1.31 15.56 4.09
C SER A 47 -0.60 15.58 5.47
N PHE A 48 0.62 15.05 5.57
CA PHE A 48 1.36 15.05 6.83
C PHE A 48 1.96 16.40 7.18
N ILE A 49 2.31 17.25 6.20
CA ILE A 49 2.70 18.65 6.42
C ILE A 49 1.53 19.42 7.02
N ASP A 50 0.32 19.27 6.47
CA ASP A 50 -0.89 19.90 6.99
C ASP A 50 -1.23 19.40 8.39
N ALA A 51 -1.22 18.09 8.60
CA ALA A 51 -1.46 17.49 9.92
C ALA A 51 -0.44 17.95 10.98
N LEU A 52 0.83 18.13 10.60
CA LEU A 52 1.86 18.61 11.51
C LEU A 52 1.66 20.08 11.88
N ASN A 53 1.13 20.90 10.96
CA ASN A 53 0.77 22.31 11.26
C ASN A 53 -0.37 22.41 12.30
N GLU A 54 -1.27 21.42 12.33
CA GLU A 54 -2.40 21.38 13.27
C GLU A 54 -2.09 20.60 14.56
N LEU A 55 -0.93 19.96 14.64
CA LEU A 55 -0.55 19.13 15.78
C LEU A 55 -0.27 20.00 17.02
N GLU A 56 -1.11 19.87 18.04
CA GLU A 56 -0.85 20.40 19.37
C GLU A 56 -0.02 19.39 20.19
N GLU A 57 1.25 19.67 20.41
CA GLU A 57 2.12 18.82 21.25
C GLU A 57 1.74 18.90 22.73
N ARG A 58 1.14 20.01 23.16
CA ARG A 58 0.79 20.28 24.54
C ARG A 58 -0.64 20.82 24.66
N THR A 59 -1.53 20.03 25.22
CA THR A 59 -2.94 20.39 25.43
C THR A 59 -3.27 20.45 26.92
N LYS A 60 -3.89 21.55 27.38
CA LYS A 60 -4.40 21.66 28.75
C LYS A 60 -5.81 21.05 28.82
N LEU A 61 -5.98 20.05 29.67
CA LEU A 61 -7.26 19.40 29.90
C LEU A 61 -8.18 20.23 30.86
N ILE A 62 -9.47 19.92 30.86
CA ILE A 62 -10.48 20.61 31.66
C ILE A 62 -10.19 20.54 33.16
N ASN A 63 -9.63 19.43 33.64
CA ASN A 63 -9.24 19.22 35.04
C ASN A 63 -7.93 19.93 35.43
N GLY A 64 -7.29 20.62 34.51
CA GLY A 64 -6.04 21.34 34.71
C GLY A 64 -4.76 20.56 34.37
N ASP A 65 -4.88 19.27 34.12
CA ASP A 65 -3.75 18.45 33.70
C ASP A 65 -3.22 18.85 32.32
N ILE A 66 -2.00 18.47 32.02
CA ILE A 66 -1.36 18.73 30.73
C ILE A 66 -1.11 17.40 30.02
N LEU A 67 -1.70 17.26 28.83
CA LEU A 67 -1.41 16.19 27.92
C LEU A 67 -0.21 16.58 27.05
N LEU A 68 0.85 15.78 27.09
CA LEU A 68 2.00 15.91 26.20
C LEU A 68 1.99 14.77 25.19
N LYS A 69 2.25 15.09 23.91
CA LYS A 69 2.49 14.12 22.84
C LYS A 69 3.99 14.10 22.57
N GLU A 70 4.60 12.95 22.73
CA GLU A 70 6.04 12.76 22.57
C GLU A 70 6.32 11.66 21.54
N PRO A 71 7.49 11.69 20.84
CA PRO A 71 7.90 10.59 19.97
C PRO A 71 7.89 9.26 20.69
N ILE A 72 7.37 8.21 20.05
CA ILE A 72 7.36 6.87 20.66
C ILE A 72 8.77 6.26 20.79
N GLY A 73 9.73 6.73 19.99
CA GLY A 73 11.10 6.24 19.97
C GLY A 73 11.51 5.68 18.61
N VAL A 74 12.05 4.47 18.59
CA VAL A 74 12.51 3.79 17.37
C VAL A 74 11.39 2.98 16.74
N CYS A 75 11.02 3.31 15.50
CA CYS A 75 9.98 2.64 14.74
C CYS A 75 10.57 1.62 13.76
N GLY A 76 10.23 0.34 13.91
CA GLY A 76 10.47 -0.71 12.91
C GLY A 76 9.34 -0.75 11.88
N LEU A 77 9.66 -0.49 10.62
CA LEU A 77 8.70 -0.35 9.53
C LEU A 77 8.90 -1.45 8.50
N ILE A 78 7.85 -2.21 8.18
CA ILE A 78 7.91 -3.29 7.18
C ILE A 78 6.83 -3.05 6.15
N THR A 79 7.21 -3.01 4.86
CA THR A 79 6.30 -2.71 3.75
C THR A 79 6.23 -3.83 2.72
N PRO A 80 5.06 -4.02 2.07
CA PRO A 80 4.86 -4.99 1.01
C PRO A 80 5.33 -4.47 -0.36
N TRP A 81 5.16 -5.30 -1.38
CA TRP A 81 5.60 -5.03 -2.76
C TRP A 81 4.55 -4.36 -3.65
N ASN A 82 3.27 -4.40 -3.30
CA ASN A 82 2.18 -4.05 -4.21
C ASN A 82 1.98 -2.54 -4.44
N TRP A 83 2.29 -1.70 -3.44
CA TRP A 83 2.28 -0.24 -3.51
C TRP A 83 3.54 0.31 -2.83
N PRO A 84 4.74 0.11 -3.43
CA PRO A 84 6.02 0.29 -2.72
C PRO A 84 6.17 1.65 -2.05
N ILE A 85 6.18 2.72 -2.82
CA ILE A 85 6.40 4.08 -2.28
C ILE A 85 5.21 4.56 -1.46
N ASN A 86 3.97 4.26 -1.85
CA ASN A 86 2.80 4.57 -1.03
C ASN A 86 2.94 4.01 0.39
N GLN A 87 3.28 2.73 0.52
CA GLN A 87 3.41 2.07 1.82
C GLN A 87 4.61 2.56 2.63
N ILE A 88 5.72 2.91 1.96
CA ILE A 88 6.89 3.52 2.60
C ILE A 88 6.52 4.90 3.13
N ALA A 89 5.93 5.75 2.31
CA ALA A 89 5.54 7.11 2.66
C ALA A 89 4.58 7.15 3.87
N LEU A 90 3.54 6.31 3.86
CA LEU A 90 2.56 6.19 4.96
C LEU A 90 3.17 5.80 6.32
N LYS A 91 4.37 5.24 6.34
CA LYS A 91 5.06 4.84 7.58
C LYS A 91 6.22 5.75 7.94
N VAL A 92 7.06 6.07 6.96
CA VAL A 92 8.27 6.86 7.17
C VAL A 92 7.94 8.33 7.45
N ILE A 93 7.04 8.93 6.67
CA ILE A 93 6.72 10.36 6.83
C ILE A 93 6.15 10.66 8.22
N PRO A 94 5.12 9.96 8.72
CA PRO A 94 4.60 10.24 10.07
C PRO A 94 5.61 9.93 11.18
N ALA A 95 6.47 8.92 11.04
CA ALA A 95 7.54 8.66 12.00
C ALA A 95 8.52 9.85 12.07
N LEU A 96 9.00 10.33 10.93
CA LEU A 96 9.90 11.47 10.85
C LEU A 96 9.22 12.78 11.29
N ALA A 97 7.95 13.00 10.92
CA ALA A 97 7.17 14.18 11.28
C ALA A 97 6.98 14.33 12.79
N THR A 98 6.84 13.21 13.50
CA THR A 98 6.65 13.18 14.95
C THR A 98 7.95 13.05 15.75
N GLY A 99 9.12 13.15 15.09
CA GLY A 99 10.43 13.12 15.75
C GLY A 99 10.93 11.72 16.12
N CYS A 100 10.34 10.67 15.58
CA CYS A 100 10.82 9.30 15.75
C CYS A 100 12.01 9.02 14.83
N THR A 101 12.87 8.09 15.22
CA THR A 101 13.81 7.43 14.32
C THR A 101 13.20 6.15 13.76
N CYS A 102 13.60 5.73 12.57
CA CYS A 102 13.00 4.55 11.98
C CYS A 102 14.00 3.66 11.23
N ILE A 103 13.65 2.39 11.20
CA ILE A 103 14.33 1.35 10.44
C ILE A 103 13.28 0.78 9.46
N LEU A 104 13.51 0.97 8.16
CA LEU A 104 12.64 0.45 7.11
C LEU A 104 13.19 -0.86 6.55
N LYS A 105 12.36 -1.90 6.56
CA LYS A 105 12.55 -3.11 5.76
C LYS A 105 11.48 -3.14 4.65
N PRO A 106 11.81 -2.80 3.41
CA PRO A 106 10.90 -2.97 2.29
C PRO A 106 10.75 -4.46 1.93
N SER A 107 9.78 -4.77 1.08
CA SER A 107 9.73 -6.08 0.47
C SER A 107 11.04 -6.37 -0.27
N GLU A 108 11.53 -7.60 -0.18
CA GLU A 108 12.67 -8.09 -0.96
C GLU A 108 12.43 -8.09 -2.47
N HIS A 109 11.18 -7.95 -2.88
CA HIS A 109 10.74 -7.92 -4.26
C HIS A 109 10.78 -6.51 -4.87
N THR A 110 10.70 -5.47 -4.04
CA THR A 110 10.69 -4.06 -4.48
C THR A 110 11.68 -3.22 -3.67
N PRO A 111 12.98 -3.55 -3.69
CA PRO A 111 13.99 -2.86 -2.91
C PRO A 111 14.49 -1.56 -3.55
N VAL A 112 14.45 -1.45 -4.90
CA VAL A 112 15.10 -0.34 -5.62
C VAL A 112 14.36 0.98 -5.38
N SER A 113 13.04 1.00 -5.45
CA SER A 113 12.24 2.18 -5.11
C SER A 113 12.47 2.64 -3.68
N ALA A 114 12.63 1.70 -2.73
CA ALA A 114 12.97 2.01 -1.33
C ALA A 114 14.40 2.57 -1.19
N MET A 115 15.36 2.08 -1.96
CA MET A 115 16.73 2.59 -1.99
C MET A 115 16.78 4.02 -2.55
N ILE A 116 16.06 4.29 -3.65
CA ILE A 116 15.91 5.64 -4.18
C ILE A 116 15.28 6.57 -3.14
N TYR A 117 14.26 6.11 -2.40
CA TYR A 117 13.64 6.92 -1.37
C TYR A 117 14.57 7.17 -0.17
N ALA A 118 15.48 6.26 0.15
CA ALA A 118 16.53 6.48 1.12
C ALA A 118 17.49 7.60 0.68
N GLU A 119 17.89 7.62 -0.60
CA GLU A 119 18.67 8.71 -1.18
C GLU A 119 17.90 10.04 -1.12
N VAL A 120 16.60 10.03 -1.42
CA VAL A 120 15.73 11.22 -1.33
C VAL A 120 15.71 11.78 0.10
N ILE A 121 15.65 10.94 1.13
CA ILE A 121 15.68 11.36 2.54
C ILE A 121 17.04 11.95 2.90
N GLU A 122 18.13 11.37 2.41
CA GLU A 122 19.49 11.89 2.61
C GLU A 122 19.68 13.25 1.90
N GLU A 123 19.27 13.35 0.62
CA GLU A 123 19.30 14.60 -0.14
C GLU A 123 18.47 15.72 0.51
N ALA A 124 17.37 15.38 1.16
CA ALA A 124 16.52 16.31 1.92
C ALA A 124 17.16 16.80 3.23
N GLY A 125 18.35 16.31 3.59
CA GLY A 125 19.14 16.78 4.71
C GLY A 125 18.73 16.22 6.08
N TYR A 126 18.06 15.07 6.12
CA TYR A 126 17.81 14.40 7.40
C TYR A 126 19.11 13.95 8.05
N PRO A 127 19.26 14.12 9.39
CA PRO A 127 20.48 13.68 10.09
C PRO A 127 20.75 12.20 9.93
N ALA A 128 22.02 11.82 9.82
CA ALA A 128 22.41 10.41 9.76
C ALA A 128 21.89 9.63 10.97
N GLY A 129 21.34 8.42 10.72
CA GLY A 129 20.77 7.55 11.73
C GLY A 129 19.30 7.80 12.09
N VAL A 130 18.69 8.90 11.62
CA VAL A 130 17.26 9.16 11.81
C VAL A 130 16.43 8.20 10.96
N PHE A 131 16.85 7.95 9.73
CA PHE A 131 16.27 6.93 8.84
C PHE A 131 17.35 5.90 8.48
N ASN A 132 16.97 4.61 8.52
CA ASN A 132 17.86 3.50 8.21
C ASN A 132 17.12 2.48 7.34
N LEU A 133 17.70 2.08 6.22
CA LEU A 133 17.16 1.08 5.32
C LEU A 133 17.89 -0.25 5.52
N VAL A 134 17.13 -1.34 5.71
CA VAL A 134 17.67 -2.70 5.82
C VAL A 134 16.95 -3.63 4.83
N ASN A 135 17.67 -4.08 3.82
CA ASN A 135 17.15 -5.08 2.88
C ASN A 135 17.32 -6.50 3.42
N GLY A 136 16.42 -7.39 3.02
CA GLY A 136 16.48 -8.81 3.34
C GLY A 136 15.11 -9.47 3.38
N VAL A 137 15.11 -10.80 3.49
CA VAL A 137 13.87 -11.59 3.50
C VAL A 137 13.13 -11.44 4.83
N GLY A 138 11.79 -11.50 4.73
CA GLY A 138 10.91 -11.26 5.88
C GLY A 138 11.18 -12.14 7.09
N ASP A 139 11.40 -13.44 6.84
CA ASP A 139 11.61 -14.44 7.90
C ASP A 139 12.92 -14.21 8.70
N VAL A 140 13.90 -13.51 8.14
CA VAL A 140 15.17 -13.19 8.80
C VAL A 140 15.13 -11.78 9.38
N VAL A 141 15.08 -10.76 8.52
CA VAL A 141 15.18 -9.38 8.96
C VAL A 141 13.91 -8.92 9.68
N GLY A 142 12.72 -9.26 9.16
CA GLY A 142 11.45 -8.94 9.80
C GLY A 142 11.33 -9.54 11.21
N THR A 143 11.72 -10.81 11.38
CA THR A 143 11.76 -11.49 12.67
C THR A 143 12.76 -10.82 13.62
N ALA A 144 13.97 -10.51 13.15
CA ALA A 144 14.99 -9.84 13.96
C ALA A 144 14.50 -8.46 14.45
N MET A 145 13.88 -7.66 13.58
CA MET A 145 13.28 -6.36 13.94
C MET A 145 12.16 -6.52 14.96
N SER A 146 11.25 -7.47 14.74
CA SER A 146 10.10 -7.69 15.64
C SER A 146 10.53 -8.08 17.06
N LYS A 147 11.61 -8.84 17.19
CA LYS A 147 12.18 -9.28 18.48
C LYS A 147 13.13 -8.27 19.11
N HIS A 148 13.58 -7.26 18.35
CA HIS A 148 14.65 -6.38 18.84
C HIS A 148 14.17 -5.52 20.02
N LYS A 149 14.91 -5.56 21.12
CA LYS A 149 14.53 -4.90 22.38
C LYS A 149 14.57 -3.37 22.31
N ASP A 150 15.39 -2.82 21.44
CA ASP A 150 15.58 -1.37 21.28
C ASP A 150 14.69 -0.78 20.14
N ILE A 151 13.72 -1.53 19.66
CA ILE A 151 12.63 -1.04 18.80
C ILE A 151 11.38 -0.89 19.67
N ASP A 152 10.80 0.30 19.70
CA ASP A 152 9.67 0.64 20.55
C ASP A 152 8.31 0.36 19.90
N MET A 153 8.27 0.35 18.57
CA MET A 153 7.05 0.13 17.78
C MET A 153 7.36 -0.63 16.51
N MET A 154 6.46 -1.55 16.12
CA MET A 154 6.44 -2.16 14.78
C MET A 154 5.21 -1.70 14.00
N SER A 155 5.43 -1.21 12.79
CA SER A 155 4.38 -0.95 11.81
C SER A 155 4.58 -1.87 10.60
N PHE A 156 3.64 -2.77 10.40
CA PHE A 156 3.69 -3.81 9.38
C PHE A 156 2.52 -3.70 8.41
N THR A 157 2.81 -3.77 7.11
CA THR A 157 1.80 -4.00 6.08
C THR A 157 2.16 -5.25 5.28
N GLY A 158 1.20 -6.17 5.13
CA GLY A 158 1.40 -7.41 4.38
C GLY A 158 0.35 -8.47 4.65
N SER A 159 0.72 -9.75 4.61
CA SER A 159 -0.22 -10.85 4.81
C SER A 159 -0.63 -11.02 6.27
N THR A 160 -1.87 -11.50 6.50
CA THR A 160 -2.39 -11.84 7.84
C THR A 160 -1.45 -12.80 8.57
N ARG A 161 -0.92 -13.82 7.88
CA ARG A 161 0.04 -14.78 8.45
C ARG A 161 1.28 -14.09 9.01
N ALA A 162 1.87 -13.19 8.24
CA ALA A 162 3.07 -12.47 8.68
C ALA A 162 2.75 -11.45 9.79
N GLY A 163 1.59 -10.77 9.74
CA GLY A 163 1.14 -9.88 10.82
C GLY A 163 0.98 -10.59 12.16
N ILE A 164 0.46 -11.82 12.16
CA ILE A 164 0.39 -12.67 13.36
C ILE A 164 1.79 -12.95 13.91
N LEU A 165 2.77 -13.26 13.07
CA LEU A 165 4.16 -13.52 13.48
C LEU A 165 4.80 -12.26 14.06
N VAL A 166 4.68 -11.11 13.39
CA VAL A 166 5.17 -9.82 13.88
C VAL A 166 4.60 -9.51 15.27
N THR A 167 3.29 -9.72 15.46
CA THR A 167 2.64 -9.47 16.76
C THR A 167 3.19 -10.42 17.85
N LYS A 168 3.32 -11.71 17.55
CA LYS A 168 3.85 -12.70 18.49
C LYS A 168 5.29 -12.38 18.88
N ASP A 169 6.14 -12.08 17.89
CA ASP A 169 7.56 -11.79 18.11
C ASP A 169 7.78 -10.46 18.85
N SER A 170 6.84 -9.52 18.75
CA SER A 170 6.88 -8.24 19.46
C SER A 170 6.39 -8.31 20.90
N ALA A 171 5.69 -9.37 21.29
CA ALA A 171 5.00 -9.47 22.57
C ALA A 171 5.95 -9.49 23.78
N GLU A 172 7.13 -10.10 23.66
CA GLU A 172 8.10 -10.19 24.78
C GLU A 172 8.62 -8.84 25.26
N THR A 173 8.61 -7.83 24.39
CA THR A 173 9.05 -6.47 24.73
C THR A 173 7.89 -5.50 24.91
N ILE A 174 6.65 -5.97 24.80
CA ILE A 174 5.40 -5.19 24.95
C ILE A 174 5.39 -3.95 24.01
N LYS A 175 6.13 -4.00 22.91
CA LYS A 175 6.16 -2.89 21.95
C LYS A 175 4.81 -2.72 21.25
N ARG A 176 4.49 -1.51 20.87
CA ARG A 176 3.29 -1.24 20.08
C ARG A 176 3.40 -1.89 18.70
N VAL A 177 2.30 -2.47 18.23
CA VAL A 177 2.22 -3.05 16.88
C VAL A 177 1.02 -2.45 16.16
N THR A 178 1.26 -1.95 14.94
CA THR A 178 0.23 -1.50 14.02
C THR A 178 0.27 -2.38 12.77
N LEU A 179 -0.87 -2.91 12.38
CA LEU A 179 -1.00 -3.84 11.27
C LEU A 179 -1.94 -3.30 10.21
N GLU A 180 -1.47 -3.32 8.96
CA GLU A 180 -2.28 -3.15 7.76
C GLU A 180 -2.23 -4.45 6.97
N LEU A 181 -3.36 -5.11 6.79
CA LEU A 181 -3.43 -6.48 6.28
C LEU A 181 -4.32 -6.58 5.05
N GLY A 182 -4.22 -7.70 4.34
CA GLY A 182 -5.07 -7.96 3.19
C GLY A 182 -6.55 -8.07 3.57
N GLY A 183 -7.41 -7.67 2.66
CA GLY A 183 -8.85 -7.68 2.81
C GLY A 183 -9.58 -8.21 1.59
N LYS A 184 -10.91 -8.27 1.71
CA LYS A 184 -11.88 -8.49 0.65
C LYS A 184 -12.98 -7.45 0.83
N SER A 185 -12.69 -6.22 0.38
CA SER A 185 -13.55 -5.07 0.60
C SER A 185 -14.92 -5.25 -0.08
N PRO A 186 -16.02 -4.96 0.62
CA PRO A 186 -17.34 -4.96 0.01
C PRO A 186 -17.54 -3.68 -0.82
N ASN A 187 -18.17 -3.86 -1.99
CA ASN A 187 -18.75 -2.78 -2.76
C ASN A 187 -20.26 -3.03 -2.81
N ILE A 188 -21.05 -2.13 -2.26
CA ILE A 188 -22.49 -2.34 -2.06
C ILE A 188 -23.26 -1.46 -3.04
N VAL A 189 -24.11 -2.07 -3.86
CA VAL A 189 -24.89 -1.41 -4.90
C VAL A 189 -26.37 -1.55 -4.63
N PHE A 190 -27.04 -0.41 -4.50
CA PHE A 190 -28.50 -0.31 -4.42
C PHE A 190 -29.10 0.12 -5.77
N SER A 191 -30.40 -0.12 -5.96
CA SER A 191 -31.08 0.14 -7.22
C SER A 191 -31.23 1.61 -7.59
N ASP A 192 -31.02 2.51 -6.65
CA ASP A 192 -31.04 3.97 -6.87
C ASP A 192 -29.68 4.58 -7.27
N ALA A 193 -28.64 3.72 -7.37
CA ALA A 193 -27.32 4.14 -7.88
C ALA A 193 -27.37 4.43 -9.40
N ASN A 194 -26.42 5.21 -9.88
CA ASN A 194 -26.19 5.33 -11.32
C ASN A 194 -25.41 4.11 -11.81
N LEU A 195 -26.14 3.04 -12.18
CA LEU A 195 -25.57 1.72 -12.43
C LEU A 195 -24.47 1.75 -13.51
N GLU A 196 -24.67 2.45 -14.65
CA GLU A 196 -23.66 2.49 -15.71
C GLU A 196 -22.33 3.08 -15.20
N ARG A 197 -22.36 4.28 -14.63
CA ARG A 197 -21.18 4.98 -14.12
C ARG A 197 -20.54 4.24 -12.94
N ASP A 198 -21.36 3.86 -11.97
CA ASP A 198 -20.85 3.38 -10.67
C ASP A 198 -20.34 1.94 -10.76
N ILE A 199 -20.90 1.11 -11.65
CA ILE A 199 -20.38 -0.24 -11.91
C ILE A 199 -19.13 -0.18 -12.78
N GLU A 200 -19.07 0.70 -13.78
CA GLU A 200 -17.84 0.91 -14.55
C GLU A 200 -16.68 1.29 -13.63
N TYR A 201 -16.90 2.28 -12.76
CA TYR A 201 -15.91 2.69 -11.75
C TYR A 201 -15.51 1.54 -10.83
N SER A 202 -16.48 0.81 -10.29
CA SER A 202 -16.27 -0.31 -9.37
C SER A 202 -15.42 -1.44 -9.97
N VAL A 203 -15.66 -1.79 -11.23
CA VAL A 203 -14.90 -2.84 -11.91
C VAL A 203 -13.47 -2.36 -12.20
N LYS A 204 -13.30 -1.12 -12.68
CA LYS A 204 -11.98 -0.53 -12.94
C LYS A 204 -11.16 -0.43 -11.65
N GLU A 205 -11.74 0.02 -10.55
CA GLU A 205 -11.09 0.07 -9.23
C GLU A 205 -10.69 -1.31 -8.72
N CYS A 206 -11.54 -2.32 -8.93
CA CYS A 206 -11.21 -3.71 -8.57
C CYS A 206 -10.00 -4.23 -9.35
N MET A 207 -9.85 -3.84 -10.62
CA MET A 207 -8.78 -4.28 -11.51
C MET A 207 -7.53 -3.38 -11.46
N LEU A 208 -7.62 -2.21 -10.82
CA LEU A 208 -6.48 -1.31 -10.65
C LEU A 208 -5.31 -2.06 -10.03
N ASN A 209 -4.09 -1.77 -10.49
CA ASN A 209 -2.88 -2.50 -10.09
C ASN A 209 -2.99 -4.03 -10.28
N THR A 210 -3.76 -4.46 -11.28
CA THR A 210 -4.05 -5.87 -11.58
C THR A 210 -4.72 -6.60 -10.41
N GLY A 211 -5.55 -5.86 -9.63
CA GLY A 211 -6.23 -6.37 -8.44
C GLY A 211 -5.32 -6.59 -7.23
N GLN A 212 -4.09 -6.12 -7.27
CA GLN A 212 -3.06 -6.35 -6.24
C GLN A 212 -3.09 -5.28 -5.14
N SER A 213 -4.28 -4.93 -4.65
CA SER A 213 -4.49 -3.93 -3.60
C SER A 213 -5.21 -4.54 -2.40
N CYS A 214 -4.80 -4.16 -1.18
CA CYS A 214 -5.39 -4.67 0.05
C CYS A 214 -6.85 -4.23 0.25
N ASP A 215 -7.22 -3.10 -0.32
CA ASP A 215 -8.53 -2.45 -0.27
C ASP A 215 -9.36 -2.66 -1.54
N ALA A 216 -8.86 -3.39 -2.53
CA ALA A 216 -9.59 -3.66 -3.77
C ALA A 216 -11.03 -4.12 -3.49
N PRO A 217 -12.06 -3.49 -4.12
CA PRO A 217 -13.47 -3.77 -3.86
C PRO A 217 -13.93 -5.08 -4.54
N THR A 218 -13.34 -6.20 -4.09
CA THR A 218 -13.44 -7.52 -4.74
C THR A 218 -14.75 -8.26 -4.48
N ARG A 219 -15.63 -7.74 -3.62
CA ARG A 219 -16.95 -8.32 -3.38
C ARG A 219 -18.02 -7.31 -3.77
N LEU A 220 -18.60 -7.47 -4.96
CA LEU A 220 -19.72 -6.65 -5.42
C LEU A 220 -21.04 -7.26 -4.86
N LEU A 221 -21.63 -6.58 -3.88
CA LEU A 221 -22.89 -6.96 -3.23
C LEU A 221 -24.03 -6.13 -3.82
N VAL A 222 -24.91 -6.76 -4.57
CA VAL A 222 -25.91 -6.10 -5.39
C VAL A 222 -27.31 -6.37 -4.89
N GLU A 223 -28.14 -5.34 -4.78
CA GLU A 223 -29.57 -5.49 -4.52
C GLU A 223 -30.23 -6.34 -5.62
N SER A 224 -31.10 -7.27 -5.23
CA SER A 224 -31.68 -8.25 -6.14
C SER A 224 -32.47 -7.64 -7.31
N SER A 225 -33.05 -6.46 -7.10
CA SER A 225 -33.86 -5.76 -8.12
C SER A 225 -33.05 -5.27 -9.33
N CYS A 226 -31.75 -4.98 -9.16
CA CYS A 226 -30.87 -4.52 -10.23
C CYS A 226 -29.75 -5.54 -10.59
N TYR A 227 -29.78 -6.72 -10.03
CA TYR A 227 -28.70 -7.72 -10.14
C TYR A 227 -28.34 -8.08 -11.57
N GLU A 228 -29.33 -8.40 -12.42
CA GLU A 228 -29.11 -8.82 -13.80
C GLU A 228 -28.54 -7.67 -14.69
N GLU A 229 -28.91 -6.44 -14.39
CA GLU A 229 -28.37 -5.28 -15.08
C GLU A 229 -26.93 -5.04 -14.69
N VAL A 230 -26.61 -5.08 -13.40
CA VAL A 230 -25.25 -4.96 -12.88
C VAL A 230 -24.33 -6.03 -13.45
N LEU A 231 -24.78 -7.29 -13.55
CA LEU A 231 -23.97 -8.36 -14.16
C LEU A 231 -23.61 -8.05 -15.61
N LYS A 232 -24.55 -7.52 -16.41
CA LYS A 232 -24.29 -7.17 -17.83
C LYS A 232 -23.26 -6.05 -17.93
N ILE A 233 -23.39 -5.00 -17.12
CA ILE A 233 -22.46 -3.87 -17.12
C ILE A 233 -21.08 -4.33 -16.65
N ALA A 234 -21.02 -5.07 -15.54
CA ALA A 234 -19.74 -5.54 -14.99
C ALA A 234 -19.00 -6.45 -15.98
N LYS A 235 -19.72 -7.36 -16.66
CA LYS A 235 -19.15 -8.20 -17.72
C LYS A 235 -18.55 -7.38 -18.85
N LYS A 236 -19.34 -6.43 -19.41
CA LYS A 236 -18.91 -5.56 -20.49
C LYS A 236 -17.64 -4.81 -20.12
N VAL A 237 -17.62 -4.15 -18.95
CA VAL A 237 -16.46 -3.37 -18.50
C VAL A 237 -15.24 -4.26 -18.30
N ALA A 238 -15.40 -5.44 -17.69
CA ALA A 238 -14.29 -6.37 -17.48
C ALA A 238 -13.69 -6.87 -18.81
N GLU A 239 -14.50 -7.07 -19.84
CA GLU A 239 -14.06 -7.48 -21.19
C GLU A 239 -13.40 -6.34 -22.00
N GLU A 240 -13.63 -5.08 -21.61
CA GLU A 240 -12.99 -3.90 -22.21
C GLU A 240 -11.63 -3.57 -21.59
N ILE A 241 -11.29 -4.14 -20.43
CA ILE A 241 -9.97 -3.93 -19.79
C ILE A 241 -8.88 -4.60 -20.63
N THR A 242 -7.91 -3.80 -21.01
CA THR A 242 -6.76 -4.28 -21.78
C THR A 242 -5.56 -4.59 -20.90
N ILE A 243 -4.78 -5.57 -21.30
CA ILE A 243 -3.51 -5.95 -20.66
C ILE A 243 -2.41 -5.69 -21.67
N ASP A 244 -1.37 -4.95 -21.28
CA ASP A 244 -0.26 -4.66 -22.18
C ASP A 244 1.07 -4.55 -21.41
N ASP A 245 2.14 -4.29 -22.16
CA ASP A 245 3.48 -4.11 -21.63
C ASP A 245 3.54 -2.89 -20.71
N PRO A 246 4.07 -3.03 -19.50
CA PRO A 246 4.23 -1.93 -18.55
C PRO A 246 5.05 -0.73 -19.07
N GLU A 247 5.86 -0.92 -20.12
CA GLU A 247 6.63 0.18 -20.73
C GLU A 247 5.77 1.14 -21.54
N LYS A 248 4.61 0.68 -22.00
CA LYS A 248 3.71 1.49 -22.83
C LYS A 248 2.89 2.46 -21.96
N GLU A 249 2.63 3.63 -22.54
CA GLU A 249 1.66 4.57 -21.99
C GLU A 249 0.23 4.11 -22.31
N GLY A 250 -0.71 4.35 -21.41
CA GLY A 250 -2.12 4.03 -21.60
C GLY A 250 -2.83 3.60 -20.31
N ASP A 251 -4.12 3.27 -20.44
CA ASP A 251 -5.01 2.88 -19.33
C ASP A 251 -5.08 1.36 -19.14
N HIS A 252 -4.15 0.62 -19.73
CA HIS A 252 -4.10 -0.83 -19.57
C HIS A 252 -3.59 -1.23 -18.18
N ILE A 253 -3.92 -2.45 -17.77
CA ILE A 253 -3.31 -3.07 -16.58
C ILE A 253 -2.05 -3.84 -16.96
N GLY A 254 -1.14 -3.99 -15.99
CA GLY A 254 0.11 -4.72 -16.16
C GLY A 254 -0.03 -6.23 -15.87
N PRO A 255 1.09 -6.95 -15.78
CA PRO A 255 1.11 -8.35 -15.36
C PRO A 255 0.81 -8.48 -13.86
N LEU A 256 0.48 -9.70 -13.42
CA LEU A 256 0.65 -10.08 -12.03
C LEU A 256 2.15 -10.06 -11.69
N PHE A 257 2.44 -9.70 -10.45
CA PHE A 257 3.79 -9.46 -9.95
C PHE A 257 4.79 -10.59 -10.29
N ASP A 258 4.42 -11.85 -10.04
CA ASP A 258 5.24 -13.01 -10.33
C ASP A 258 4.40 -14.27 -10.62
N LYS A 259 5.12 -15.35 -10.99
CA LYS A 259 4.49 -16.65 -11.26
C LYS A 259 3.80 -17.23 -10.01
N ILE A 260 4.31 -16.97 -8.81
CA ILE A 260 3.71 -17.50 -7.57
C ILE A 260 2.34 -16.86 -7.36
N GLN A 261 2.21 -15.55 -7.56
CA GLN A 261 0.92 -14.86 -7.51
C GLN A 261 -0.01 -15.34 -8.62
N PHE A 262 0.49 -15.51 -9.83
CA PHE A 262 -0.32 -16.07 -10.92
C PHE A 262 -0.89 -17.44 -10.56
N ASP A 263 -0.04 -18.37 -10.15
CA ASP A 263 -0.47 -19.74 -9.78
C ASP A 263 -1.48 -19.72 -8.62
N ARG A 264 -1.28 -18.82 -7.64
CA ARG A 264 -2.20 -18.63 -6.51
C ARG A 264 -3.57 -18.12 -6.98
N VAL A 265 -3.61 -17.13 -7.86
CA VAL A 265 -4.87 -16.61 -8.42
C VAL A 265 -5.58 -17.70 -9.21
N GLN A 266 -4.88 -18.42 -10.09
CA GLN A 266 -5.45 -19.54 -10.85
C GLN A 266 -6.04 -20.62 -9.95
N ASN A 267 -5.32 -20.99 -8.90
CA ASN A 267 -5.82 -21.96 -7.92
C ASN A 267 -7.09 -21.46 -7.19
N MET A 268 -7.16 -20.18 -6.84
CA MET A 268 -8.35 -19.61 -6.18
C MET A 268 -9.55 -19.56 -7.12
N ILE A 269 -9.36 -19.28 -8.42
CA ILE A 269 -10.42 -19.36 -9.43
C ILE A 269 -10.94 -20.81 -9.54
N ASP A 270 -10.02 -21.79 -9.64
CA ASP A 270 -10.38 -23.21 -9.71
C ASP A 270 -11.16 -23.68 -8.47
N VAL A 271 -10.75 -23.25 -7.27
CA VAL A 271 -11.47 -23.51 -6.02
C VAL A 271 -12.89 -22.93 -6.08
N GLY A 272 -13.04 -21.66 -6.51
CA GLY A 272 -14.37 -21.04 -6.63
C GLY A 272 -15.28 -21.80 -7.60
N ILE A 273 -14.76 -22.23 -8.74
CA ILE A 273 -15.51 -23.05 -9.71
C ILE A 273 -15.94 -24.39 -9.07
N LYS A 274 -15.03 -25.06 -8.37
CA LYS A 274 -15.34 -26.32 -7.68
C LYS A 274 -16.35 -26.17 -6.55
N GLU A 275 -16.42 -25.02 -5.92
CA GLU A 275 -17.42 -24.67 -4.91
C GLU A 275 -18.77 -24.24 -5.50
N GLY A 276 -18.89 -24.23 -6.83
CA GLY A 276 -20.15 -23.96 -7.54
C GLY A 276 -20.33 -22.52 -8.01
N ALA A 277 -19.30 -21.70 -7.97
CA ALA A 277 -19.36 -20.36 -8.54
C ALA A 277 -19.43 -20.39 -10.08
N SER A 278 -20.26 -19.51 -10.65
CA SER A 278 -20.34 -19.31 -12.09
C SER A 278 -19.32 -18.27 -12.55
N VAL A 279 -18.56 -18.60 -13.58
CA VAL A 279 -17.61 -17.65 -14.20
C VAL A 279 -18.37 -16.80 -15.21
N LEU A 280 -18.48 -15.51 -14.96
CA LEU A 280 -19.18 -14.58 -15.83
C LEU A 280 -18.34 -14.20 -17.06
N THR A 281 -17.04 -13.95 -16.83
CA THR A 281 -16.02 -13.66 -17.86
C THR A 281 -14.63 -13.97 -17.29
N GLY A 282 -13.61 -14.08 -18.12
CA GLY A 282 -12.26 -14.47 -17.69
C GLY A 282 -12.19 -15.97 -17.34
N GLY A 283 -11.59 -16.30 -16.20
CA GLY A 283 -11.46 -17.67 -15.73
C GLY A 283 -10.02 -18.17 -15.68
N LEU A 284 -9.85 -19.48 -15.92
CA LEU A 284 -8.52 -20.10 -15.90
C LEU A 284 -7.75 -19.82 -17.19
N GLY A 285 -6.42 -19.74 -17.08
CA GLY A 285 -5.53 -19.52 -18.20
C GLY A 285 -4.90 -18.14 -18.21
N LYS A 286 -4.32 -17.78 -19.34
CA LYS A 286 -3.83 -16.43 -19.62
C LYS A 286 -4.83 -15.73 -20.54
N PRO A 287 -5.03 -14.42 -20.38
CA PRO A 287 -5.85 -13.62 -21.28
C PRO A 287 -5.19 -13.53 -22.65
#